data_50c77b0c3aa5f3d4705dde4583dc61d7
#
_entry.id   50c77b0c3aa5f3d4705dde4583dc61d7
#
_cell.length_a   1.000
_cell.length_b   1.000
_cell.length_c   1.000
_cell.angle_alpha   90.00
_cell.angle_beta   90.00
_cell.angle_gamma   90.00
#
_symmetry.space_group_name_H-M   'P 1'
#
loop_
_entity.id
_entity.type
_entity.pdbx_description
1 polymer ?
#
loop_
_entity_poly.entity_id
_entity_poly.type
_entity_poly.pdbx_seq_one_letter_code
_entity_poly.pdbx_strand_id
1 'polypeptide(L)'
;VLDLNTGVTLATIQHEHKVDWLELNPQGTHLLFRNKKCRLHLYKVETQQLTTMLEFCKYAQWVPDSDVVVAQGRDTLCVWYAIDTPEKVTTFPIKGDVEDIERSEGRTEVIVDEGMSQVSYALDEALIGFGYAIQRKDYQKAIGILSPLQLTGRRRRCGSSSPPLHCRSSSLRSPSSATPSLGTSQRADTCTR
;
A
#
# COMPACT_ATOMS: atom_id res chain seq x y z
N VAL A 1 -2.84 29.48 2.35
CA VAL A 1 -2.89 29.27 0.89
C VAL A 1 -3.50 30.52 0.27
N LEU A 2 -2.79 31.11 -0.67
CA LEU A 2 -3.19 32.33 -1.36
C LEU A 2 -3.25 32.03 -2.86
N ASP A 3 -4.30 32.50 -3.52
CA ASP A 3 -4.35 32.50 -4.97
C ASP A 3 -3.52 33.68 -5.49
N LEU A 4 -2.47 33.39 -6.23
CA LEU A 4 -1.54 34.40 -6.72
C LEU A 4 -2.11 35.26 -7.86
N ASN A 5 -3.14 34.78 -8.56
CA ASN A 5 -3.76 35.52 -9.66
C ASN A 5 -4.75 36.56 -9.13
N THR A 6 -5.50 36.21 -8.10
CA THR A 6 -6.57 37.07 -7.55
C THR A 6 -6.16 37.77 -6.26
N GLY A 7 -5.09 37.33 -5.60
CA GLY A 7 -4.66 37.80 -4.29
C GLY A 7 -5.60 37.36 -3.15
N VAL A 8 -6.56 36.50 -3.43
CA VAL A 8 -7.53 36.04 -2.43
C VAL A 8 -6.94 34.93 -1.56
N THR A 9 -7.15 35.04 -0.25
CA THR A 9 -6.78 33.97 0.69
C THR A 9 -7.80 32.84 0.60
N LEU A 10 -7.39 31.68 0.06
CA LEU A 10 -8.24 30.50 -0.09
C LEU A 10 -8.38 29.73 1.22
N ALA A 11 -7.31 29.62 1.99
CA ALA A 11 -7.32 28.92 3.27
C ALA A 11 -6.24 29.43 4.21
N THR A 12 -6.56 29.48 5.50
CA THR A 12 -5.61 29.75 6.58
C THR A 12 -5.59 28.56 7.51
N ILE A 13 -4.42 27.92 7.65
CA ILE A 13 -4.25 26.73 8.48
C ILE A 13 -3.63 27.16 9.80
N GLN A 14 -4.39 27.01 10.90
CA GLN A 14 -3.84 27.15 12.24
C GLN A 14 -3.33 25.80 12.71
N HIS A 15 -2.06 25.72 13.08
CA HIS A 15 -1.43 24.50 13.56
C HIS A 15 -0.65 24.78 14.84
N GLU A 16 -0.75 23.86 15.81
CA GLU A 16 -0.14 24.04 17.15
C GLU A 16 1.39 24.06 17.12
N HIS A 17 1.99 23.35 16.14
CA HIS A 17 3.42 23.20 16.05
C HIS A 17 3.99 23.87 14.80
N LYS A 18 5.21 24.37 14.91
CA LYS A 18 5.89 24.95 13.75
C LYS A 18 5.99 23.93 12.62
N VAL A 19 5.64 24.38 11.43
CA VAL A 19 5.85 23.65 10.18
C VAL A 19 7.29 23.82 9.74
N ASP A 20 7.95 22.73 9.38
CA ASP A 20 9.34 22.74 8.91
C ASP A 20 9.44 22.51 7.40
N TRP A 21 8.44 21.88 6.81
CA TRP A 21 8.34 21.64 5.39
C TRP A 21 6.89 21.62 4.92
N LEU A 22 6.64 22.15 3.73
CA LEU A 22 5.33 22.14 3.09
C LEU A 22 5.45 22.15 1.56
N GLU A 23 4.51 21.49 0.89
CA GLU A 23 4.43 21.43 -0.55
C GLU A 23 2.97 21.27 -1.00
N LEU A 24 2.56 22.03 -2.01
CA LEU A 24 1.26 21.89 -2.67
C LEU A 24 1.36 20.87 -3.80
N ASN A 25 0.30 20.12 -4.03
CA ASN A 25 0.20 19.31 -5.23
C ASN A 25 0.12 20.20 -6.49
N PRO A 26 0.41 19.66 -7.70
CA PRO A 26 0.41 20.45 -8.94
C PRO A 26 -0.89 21.20 -9.23
N GLN A 27 -2.02 20.71 -8.71
CA GLN A 27 -3.34 21.32 -8.92
C GLN A 27 -3.73 22.35 -7.85
N GLY A 28 -2.94 22.48 -6.79
CA GLY A 28 -3.23 23.40 -5.68
C GLY A 28 -4.42 22.98 -4.80
N THR A 29 -4.88 21.74 -4.93
CA THR A 29 -6.06 21.21 -4.19
C THR A 29 -5.70 20.62 -2.84
N HIS A 30 -4.48 20.10 -2.70
CA HIS A 30 -3.98 19.46 -1.50
C HIS A 30 -2.64 20.04 -1.08
N LEU A 31 -2.51 20.34 0.20
CA LEU A 31 -1.26 20.76 0.82
C LEU A 31 -0.74 19.65 1.72
N LEU A 32 0.47 19.23 1.45
CA LEU A 32 1.22 18.33 2.29
C LEU A 32 2.16 19.14 3.15
N PHE A 33 2.21 18.90 4.45
CA PHE A 33 3.16 19.59 5.33
C PHE A 33 3.62 18.72 6.49
N ARG A 34 4.85 18.96 6.92
CA ARG A 34 5.45 18.30 8.06
C ARG A 34 5.71 19.32 9.17
N ASN A 35 5.43 18.94 10.39
CA ASN A 35 5.72 19.75 11.56
C ASN A 35 7.05 19.35 12.23
N LYS A 36 7.53 20.17 13.14
CA LYS A 36 8.79 19.88 13.89
C LYS A 36 8.75 18.63 14.77
N LYS A 37 7.58 18.03 14.99
CA LYS A 37 7.43 16.71 15.63
C LYS A 37 7.52 15.56 14.63
N CYS A 38 7.93 15.83 13.39
CA CYS A 38 8.03 14.85 12.31
C CYS A 38 6.68 14.22 11.95
N ARG A 39 5.56 14.86 12.21
CA ARG A 39 4.24 14.39 11.77
C ARG A 39 3.93 14.94 10.40
N LEU A 40 3.49 14.06 9.51
CA LEU A 40 3.05 14.40 8.16
C LEU A 40 1.54 14.60 8.15
N HIS A 41 1.12 15.74 7.65
CA HIS A 41 -0.28 16.12 7.54
C HIS A 41 -0.65 16.42 6.09
N LEU A 42 -1.86 16.02 5.74
CA LEU A 42 -2.51 16.38 4.49
C LEU A 42 -3.65 17.34 4.78
N TYR A 43 -3.68 18.43 4.07
CA TYR A 43 -4.75 19.43 4.13
C TYR A 43 -5.42 19.57 2.77
N LYS A 44 -6.72 19.32 2.72
CA LYS A 44 -7.54 19.51 1.53
C LYS A 44 -8.06 20.96 1.51
N VAL A 45 -7.64 21.73 0.51
CA VAL A 45 -7.91 23.18 0.45
C VAL A 45 -9.41 23.47 0.32
N GLU A 46 -10.12 22.72 -0.49
CA GLU A 46 -11.55 22.92 -0.77
C GLU A 46 -12.43 22.67 0.46
N THR A 47 -12.20 21.58 1.17
CA THR A 47 -13.01 21.18 2.34
C THR A 47 -12.45 21.67 3.66
N GLN A 48 -11.24 22.26 3.65
CA GLN A 48 -10.49 22.67 4.83
C GLN A 48 -10.27 21.54 5.85
N GLN A 49 -10.22 20.31 5.37
CA GLN A 49 -10.02 19.14 6.20
C GLN A 49 -8.53 18.85 6.39
N LEU A 50 -8.14 18.65 7.64
CA LEU A 50 -6.80 18.25 8.05
C LEU A 50 -6.79 16.78 8.44
N THR A 51 -5.89 16.00 7.84
CA THR A 51 -5.70 14.56 8.14
C THR A 51 -4.24 14.27 8.44
N THR A 52 -3.95 13.53 9.50
CA THR A 52 -2.59 13.07 9.80
C THR A 52 -2.34 11.79 9.02
N MET A 53 -1.32 11.78 8.19
CA MET A 53 -0.94 10.64 7.35
C MET A 53 0.09 9.74 8.03
N LEU A 54 1.08 10.35 8.70
CA LEU A 54 2.19 9.62 9.31
C LEU A 54 2.62 10.30 10.62
N GLU A 55 2.76 9.52 11.69
CA GLU A 55 3.17 10.04 12.99
C GLU A 55 4.67 10.34 13.08
N PHE A 56 5.48 9.67 12.25
CA PHE A 56 6.90 9.90 12.13
C PHE A 56 7.30 9.88 10.67
N CYS A 57 7.76 11.02 10.17
CA CYS A 57 8.10 11.23 8.78
C CYS A 57 9.49 11.86 8.66
N LYS A 58 10.45 11.16 8.07
CA LYS A 58 11.79 11.70 7.75
C LYS A 58 11.78 12.48 6.44
N TYR A 59 11.14 11.91 5.42
CA TYR A 59 11.06 12.44 4.06
C TYR A 59 9.63 12.39 3.57
N ALA A 60 9.20 13.39 2.83
CA ALA A 60 7.94 13.39 2.12
C ALA A 60 8.03 14.25 0.86
N GLN A 61 7.42 13.79 -0.22
CA GLN A 61 7.37 14.50 -1.49
C GLN A 61 6.21 14.00 -2.34
N TRP A 62 5.69 14.88 -3.18
CA TRP A 62 4.80 14.50 -4.27
C TRP A 62 5.62 13.86 -5.39
N VAL A 63 5.10 12.78 -5.96
CA VAL A 63 5.66 12.24 -7.20
C VAL A 63 5.46 13.26 -8.32
N PRO A 64 6.50 13.62 -9.07
CA PRO A 64 6.39 14.61 -10.14
C PRO A 64 5.21 14.35 -11.07
N ASP A 65 4.49 15.42 -11.43
CA ASP A 65 3.31 15.40 -12.31
C ASP A 65 2.19 14.41 -11.88
N SER A 66 2.04 14.18 -10.58
CA SER A 66 0.97 13.33 -10.06
C SER A 66 0.52 13.77 -8.66
N ASP A 67 -0.61 13.21 -8.18
CA ASP A 67 -1.08 13.38 -6.80
C ASP A 67 -0.77 12.15 -5.93
N VAL A 68 0.29 11.45 -6.27
CA VAL A 68 0.83 10.36 -5.48
C VAL A 68 1.83 10.93 -4.48
N VAL A 69 1.70 10.52 -3.23
CA VAL A 69 2.60 10.91 -2.16
C VAL A 69 3.51 9.76 -1.80
N VAL A 70 4.78 10.06 -1.70
CA VAL A 70 5.80 9.17 -1.14
C VAL A 70 6.30 9.78 0.16
N ALA A 71 6.35 8.99 1.22
CA ALA A 71 6.93 9.42 2.47
C ALA A 71 7.70 8.28 3.15
N GLN A 72 8.74 8.66 3.86
CA GLN A 72 9.53 7.73 4.64
C GLN A 72 9.16 7.82 6.12
N GLY A 73 8.77 6.67 6.69
CA GLY A 73 8.67 6.46 8.13
C GLY A 73 10.04 6.18 8.76
N ARG A 74 10.07 5.35 9.79
CA ARG A 74 11.35 4.94 10.43
C ARG A 74 12.12 4.01 9.50
N ASP A 75 11.54 2.85 9.20
CA ASP A 75 12.13 1.78 8.39
C ASP A 75 11.17 1.35 7.28
N THR A 76 10.30 2.26 6.86
CA THR A 76 9.26 1.99 5.87
C THR A 76 9.12 3.13 4.88
N LEU A 77 9.03 2.78 3.62
CA LEU A 77 8.59 3.64 2.55
C LEU A 77 7.07 3.51 2.43
N CYS A 78 6.36 4.60 2.51
CA CYS A 78 4.91 4.68 2.42
C CYS A 78 4.51 5.39 1.12
N VAL A 79 3.61 4.79 0.35
CA VAL A 79 3.15 5.33 -0.93
C VAL A 79 1.63 5.40 -0.94
N TRP A 80 1.08 6.59 -1.17
CA TRP A 80 -0.36 6.84 -1.34
C TRP A 80 -0.66 7.13 -2.80
N TYR A 81 -1.17 6.13 -3.51
CA TYR A 81 -1.60 6.26 -4.90
C TYR A 81 -2.93 7.00 -5.06
N ALA A 82 -3.73 7.05 -3.99
CA ALA A 82 -5.00 7.77 -3.95
C ALA A 82 -5.05 8.65 -2.70
N ILE A 83 -4.81 9.94 -2.89
CA ILE A 83 -4.69 10.90 -1.78
C ILE A 83 -6.03 11.18 -1.09
N ASP A 84 -7.16 10.98 -1.77
CA ASP A 84 -8.49 11.14 -1.19
C ASP A 84 -8.85 10.03 -0.18
N THR A 85 -8.07 8.95 -0.14
CA THR A 85 -8.24 7.82 0.80
C THR A 85 -6.93 7.57 1.55
N PRO A 86 -6.55 8.46 2.48
CA PRO A 86 -5.24 8.41 3.16
C PRO A 86 -5.04 7.15 4.02
N GLU A 87 -6.10 6.42 4.34
CA GLU A 87 -6.03 5.13 5.02
C GLU A 87 -5.47 4.00 4.12
N LYS A 88 -5.52 4.17 2.79
CA LYS A 88 -5.00 3.20 1.83
C LYS A 88 -3.55 3.51 1.48
N VAL A 89 -2.64 2.98 2.26
CA VAL A 89 -1.21 3.15 2.08
C VAL A 89 -0.56 1.84 1.63
N THR A 90 0.33 1.92 0.65
CA THR A 90 1.22 0.82 0.27
C THR A 90 2.55 1.03 0.98
N THR A 91 3.03 0.01 1.68
CA THR A 91 4.26 0.12 2.48
C THR A 91 5.31 -0.89 2.02
N PHE A 92 6.54 -0.43 1.94
CA PHE A 92 7.71 -1.25 1.63
C PHE A 92 8.72 -1.13 2.77
N PRO A 93 9.30 -2.22 3.26
CA PRO A 93 10.39 -2.14 4.22
C PRO A 93 11.66 -1.62 3.50
N ILE A 94 12.32 -0.64 4.10
CA ILE A 94 13.59 -0.08 3.61
C ILE A 94 14.62 -0.09 4.72
N LYS A 95 15.90 -0.16 4.35
CA LYS A 95 17.02 -0.16 5.32
C LYS A 95 17.81 1.13 5.35
N GLY A 96 17.46 2.08 4.52
CA GLY A 96 18.17 3.33 4.35
C GLY A 96 17.27 4.54 4.40
N ASP A 97 17.73 5.63 3.91
CA ASP A 97 17.00 6.90 3.82
C ASP A 97 16.64 7.21 2.36
N VAL A 98 15.43 7.69 2.15
CA VAL A 98 15.01 8.13 0.82
C VAL A 98 15.79 9.38 0.44
N GLU A 99 16.44 9.35 -0.71
CA GLU A 99 17.26 10.42 -1.23
C GLU A 99 16.49 11.26 -2.25
N ASP A 100 15.85 10.59 -3.22
CA ASP A 100 15.15 11.27 -4.31
C ASP A 100 14.03 10.41 -4.92
N ILE A 101 13.18 11.05 -5.72
CA ILE A 101 12.15 10.41 -6.54
C ILE A 101 12.38 10.81 -7.99
N GLU A 102 12.78 9.85 -8.78
CA GLU A 102 13.01 10.04 -10.20
C GLU A 102 11.81 9.54 -11.02
N ARG A 103 11.36 10.38 -11.95
CA ARG A 103 10.32 10.01 -12.90
C ARG A 103 10.77 10.30 -14.32
N SER A 104 11.02 9.26 -15.09
CA SER A 104 11.45 9.33 -16.47
C SER A 104 10.83 8.23 -17.32
N GLU A 105 10.53 8.51 -18.57
CA GLU A 105 10.07 7.54 -19.57
C GLU A 105 8.90 6.63 -19.12
N GLY A 106 8.00 7.14 -18.27
CA GLY A 106 6.87 6.37 -17.75
C GLY A 106 7.27 5.36 -16.67
N ARG A 107 8.40 5.57 -16.00
CA ARG A 107 8.83 4.85 -14.82
C ARG A 107 9.06 5.84 -13.69
N THR A 108 8.58 5.50 -12.54
CA THR A 108 8.83 6.25 -11.30
C THR A 108 9.57 5.34 -10.34
N GLU A 109 10.71 5.81 -9.89
CA GLU A 109 11.58 5.09 -8.97
C GLU A 109 11.89 5.96 -7.74
N VAL A 110 11.85 5.37 -6.57
CA VAL A 110 12.27 5.99 -5.32
C VAL A 110 13.67 5.51 -5.00
N ILE A 111 14.61 6.42 -4.92
CA ILE A 111 16.01 6.12 -4.64
C ILE A 111 16.22 6.15 -3.14
N VAL A 112 16.73 5.04 -2.61
CA VAL A 112 17.03 4.86 -1.19
C VAL A 112 18.53 4.63 -1.03
N ASP A 113 19.18 5.45 -0.22
CA ASP A 113 20.59 5.26 0.17
C ASP A 113 20.65 4.31 1.38
N GLU A 114 21.23 3.13 1.16
CA GLU A 114 21.50 2.14 2.21
C GLU A 114 22.94 2.26 2.77
N GLY A 115 23.61 3.38 2.53
CA GLY A 115 24.95 3.71 3.05
C GLY A 115 26.10 3.22 2.17
N MET A 116 26.05 2.02 1.62
CA MET A 116 27.08 1.51 0.69
C MET A 116 26.54 1.33 -0.74
N SER A 117 25.27 1.34 -0.91
CA SER A 117 24.59 1.17 -2.21
C SER A 117 23.29 1.94 -2.26
N GLN A 118 22.96 2.43 -3.43
CA GLN A 118 21.64 2.96 -3.70
C GLN A 118 20.74 1.83 -4.20
N VAL A 119 19.52 1.78 -3.67
CA VAL A 119 18.48 0.82 -4.08
C VAL A 119 17.30 1.59 -4.63
N SER A 120 16.86 1.23 -5.84
CA SER A 120 15.66 1.84 -6.41
C SER A 120 14.43 0.98 -6.18
N TYR A 121 13.35 1.61 -5.76
CA TYR A 121 12.03 1.01 -5.59
C TYR A 121 11.10 1.52 -6.67
N ALA A 122 10.77 0.66 -7.65
CA ALA A 122 9.86 1.03 -8.72
C ALA A 122 8.43 1.14 -8.21
N LEU A 123 7.78 2.27 -8.50
CA LEU A 123 6.37 2.49 -8.23
C LEU A 123 5.49 1.94 -9.35
N ASP A 124 4.23 1.67 -9.05
CA ASP A 124 3.26 1.19 -10.03
C ASP A 124 2.74 2.36 -10.90
N GLU A 125 3.31 2.50 -12.09
CA GLU A 125 2.91 3.54 -13.07
C GLU A 125 1.46 3.38 -13.53
N ALA A 126 0.91 2.17 -13.52
CA ALA A 126 -0.49 1.98 -13.88
C ALA A 126 -1.40 2.61 -12.84
N LEU A 127 -1.08 2.48 -11.54
CA LEU A 127 -1.82 3.13 -10.47
C LEU A 127 -1.64 4.66 -10.50
N ILE A 128 -0.43 5.15 -10.75
CA ILE A 128 -0.15 6.59 -10.90
C ILE A 128 -0.96 7.16 -12.07
N GLY A 129 -0.86 6.53 -13.24
CA GLY A 129 -1.57 6.96 -14.44
C GLY A 129 -3.09 6.88 -14.32
N PHE A 130 -3.59 5.85 -13.64
CA PHE A 130 -5.02 5.70 -13.36
C PHE A 130 -5.53 6.82 -12.45
N GLY A 131 -4.86 7.11 -11.35
CA GLY A 131 -5.21 8.20 -10.44
C GLY A 131 -5.25 9.55 -11.17
N TYR A 132 -4.24 9.83 -11.97
CA TYR A 132 -4.16 11.04 -12.78
C TYR A 132 -5.31 11.16 -13.80
N ALA A 133 -5.66 10.06 -14.46
CA ALA A 133 -6.77 10.05 -15.44
C ALA A 133 -8.12 10.27 -14.75
N ILE A 134 -8.35 9.67 -13.58
CA ILE A 134 -9.59 9.87 -12.80
C ILE A 134 -9.77 11.33 -12.38
N GLN A 135 -8.72 11.97 -11.88
CA GLN A 135 -8.77 13.37 -11.46
C GLN A 135 -9.11 14.32 -12.61
N ARG A 136 -8.56 14.05 -13.80
CA ARG A 136 -8.87 14.81 -15.00
C ARG A 136 -10.21 14.47 -15.64
N LYS A 137 -10.94 13.51 -15.03
CA LYS A 137 -12.19 12.98 -15.59
C LYS A 137 -12.02 12.35 -16.97
N ASP A 138 -10.80 11.94 -17.32
CA ASP A 138 -10.48 11.22 -18.53
C ASP A 138 -10.71 9.72 -18.34
N TYR A 139 -11.98 9.34 -18.31
CA TYR A 139 -12.39 7.96 -18.06
C TYR A 139 -11.95 6.99 -19.16
N GLN A 140 -11.78 7.48 -20.40
CA GLN A 140 -11.30 6.65 -21.52
C GLN A 140 -9.85 6.21 -21.27
N LYS A 141 -9.01 7.14 -20.85
CA LYS A 141 -7.63 6.83 -20.48
C LYS A 141 -7.56 5.91 -19.26
N ALA A 142 -8.39 6.16 -18.24
CA ALA A 142 -8.47 5.30 -17.06
C ALA A 142 -8.85 3.85 -17.42
N ILE A 143 -9.86 3.66 -18.28
CA ILE A 143 -10.26 2.34 -18.78
C ILE A 143 -9.13 1.70 -19.58
N GLY A 144 -8.43 2.46 -20.43
CA GLY A 144 -7.31 1.98 -21.22
C GLY A 144 -6.16 1.43 -20.35
N ILE A 145 -5.91 2.05 -19.20
CA ILE A 145 -4.90 1.60 -18.24
C ILE A 145 -5.33 0.29 -17.53
N LEU A 146 -6.61 0.15 -17.21
CA LEU A 146 -7.13 -1.03 -16.54
C LEU A 146 -7.28 -2.25 -17.49
N SER A 147 -7.50 -2.00 -18.76
CA SER A 147 -7.76 -3.04 -19.77
C SER A 147 -6.66 -4.11 -19.85
N PRO A 148 -5.37 -3.76 -19.94
CA PRO A 148 -4.29 -4.73 -19.99
C PRO A 148 -4.05 -5.45 -18.66
N LEU A 149 -4.43 -4.85 -17.52
CA LEU A 149 -4.29 -5.46 -16.19
C LEU A 149 -5.30 -6.59 -15.93
N GLN A 150 -6.25 -6.82 -16.87
CA GLN A 150 -7.26 -7.89 -16.77
C GLN A 150 -7.86 -8.01 -15.35
N LEU A 151 -8.23 -6.90 -14.75
CA LEU A 151 -8.96 -6.85 -13.48
C LEU A 151 -10.39 -7.41 -13.61
N THR A 152 -10.69 -8.07 -14.76
CA THR A 152 -11.82 -8.97 -14.88
C THR A 152 -11.59 -10.11 -13.90
N GLY A 153 -12.48 -10.19 -12.92
CA GLY A 153 -12.46 -11.15 -11.82
C GLY A 153 -12.25 -12.60 -12.23
N ARG A 154 -11.05 -12.95 -12.59
CA ARG A 154 -10.59 -14.31 -12.56
C ARG A 154 -10.46 -14.67 -11.09
N ARG A 155 -11.61 -15.05 -10.46
CA ARG A 155 -11.56 -15.97 -9.35
C ARG A 155 -10.54 -17.03 -9.74
N ARG A 156 -9.37 -17.00 -9.11
CA ARG A 156 -8.54 -18.19 -9.05
C ARG A 156 -9.43 -19.25 -8.43
N ARG A 157 -10.03 -20.08 -9.26
CA ARG A 157 -10.46 -21.39 -8.81
C ARG A 157 -9.18 -21.99 -8.28
N CYS A 158 -9.05 -22.11 -6.98
CA CYS A 158 -8.17 -23.09 -6.39
C CYS A 158 -8.58 -24.40 -7.05
N GLY A 159 -7.76 -24.85 -7.98
CA GLY A 159 -7.91 -26.15 -8.56
C GLY A 159 -7.69 -27.14 -7.44
N SER A 160 -8.79 -27.68 -6.95
CA SER A 160 -8.80 -28.97 -6.29
C SER A 160 -8.36 -29.97 -7.38
N SER A 161 -7.09 -30.22 -7.45
CA SER A 161 -6.55 -31.39 -8.17
C SER A 161 -6.94 -32.61 -7.38
N SER A 162 -8.15 -33.10 -7.64
CA SER A 162 -8.49 -34.47 -7.33
C SER A 162 -7.75 -35.36 -8.33
N PRO A 163 -6.94 -36.34 -7.89
CA PRO A 163 -6.34 -37.29 -8.80
C PRO A 163 -7.43 -38.16 -9.44
N PRO A 164 -7.28 -38.59 -10.69
CA PRO A 164 -8.27 -39.42 -11.36
C PRO A 164 -8.32 -40.77 -10.69
N LEU A 165 -9.50 -41.16 -10.26
CA LEU A 165 -9.85 -42.51 -9.84
C LEU A 165 -9.74 -43.44 -11.06
N HIS A 166 -8.70 -44.21 -11.11
CA HIS A 166 -8.62 -45.40 -11.99
C HIS A 166 -9.59 -46.44 -11.49
N CYS A 167 -10.73 -46.58 -12.20
CA CYS A 167 -11.54 -47.76 -12.12
C CYS A 167 -10.73 -49.01 -12.54
N ARG A 168 -10.49 -49.90 -11.63
CA ARG A 168 -10.27 -51.32 -11.95
C ARG A 168 -11.24 -52.16 -11.15
N SER A 169 -12.14 -52.70 -11.89
CA SER A 169 -13.06 -53.77 -11.49
C SER A 169 -12.24 -55.07 -11.20
N SER A 170 -12.64 -55.74 -10.19
CA SER A 170 -12.98 -57.15 -10.10
C SER A 170 -12.48 -57.88 -8.83
N SER A 171 -13.48 -58.49 -8.28
CA SER A 171 -13.65 -59.80 -7.67
C SER A 171 -13.40 -59.98 -6.17
N LEU A 172 -14.57 -60.14 -5.54
CA LEU A 172 -14.99 -61.19 -4.61
C LEU A 172 -13.91 -61.91 -3.77
N ARG A 173 -13.98 -61.77 -2.46
CA ARG A 173 -14.17 -62.85 -1.48
C ARG A 173 -14.20 -62.31 -0.06
N SER A 174 -15.28 -62.58 0.63
CA SER A 174 -15.38 -62.65 2.10
C SER A 174 -15.21 -64.14 2.51
N PRO A 175 -15.26 -64.56 3.77
CA PRO A 175 -15.09 -63.91 5.09
C PRO A 175 -14.13 -64.66 6.05
N SER A 176 -13.78 -64.15 7.20
CA SER A 176 -13.79 -64.91 8.46
C SER A 176 -13.16 -64.14 9.62
N SER A 177 -13.98 -63.86 10.60
CA SER A 177 -13.88 -64.12 12.05
C SER A 177 -12.57 -64.00 12.80
N ALA A 178 -12.51 -63.14 13.79
CA ALA A 178 -12.34 -63.50 15.20
C ALA A 178 -11.94 -62.27 16.06
N THR A 179 -12.74 -61.99 17.04
CA THR A 179 -12.46 -61.24 18.28
C THR A 179 -11.77 -62.18 19.30
N PRO A 180 -11.45 -61.79 20.53
CA PRO A 180 -11.02 -60.53 21.19
C PRO A 180 -9.86 -60.75 22.22
N SER A 181 -9.38 -59.68 22.85
CA SER A 181 -8.99 -59.65 24.29
C SER A 181 -8.26 -58.34 24.60
N LEU A 182 -8.78 -57.46 25.48
CA LEU A 182 -8.65 -57.40 26.92
C LEU A 182 -7.22 -57.23 27.46
N GLY A 183 -7.03 -56.12 28.17
CA GLY A 183 -5.91 -55.88 29.08
C GLY A 183 -5.67 -54.39 29.25
N THR A 184 -6.42 -53.68 30.06
CA THR A 184 -6.20 -53.28 31.47
C THR A 184 -4.78 -52.79 31.79
N SER A 185 -4.74 -51.59 32.28
CA SER A 185 -4.24 -51.21 33.62
C SER A 185 -3.29 -50.02 33.61
N GLN A 186 -3.75 -48.88 34.10
CA GLN A 186 -3.38 -48.20 35.34
C GLN A 186 -1.96 -47.61 35.38
N ARG A 187 -1.89 -46.45 35.73
CA ARG A 187 -1.77 -45.53 36.90
C ARG A 187 -0.66 -44.53 36.68
N ALA A 188 -0.94 -43.28 36.82
CA ALA A 188 -0.80 -42.38 37.98
C ALA A 188 0.68 -42.17 38.40
N ASP A 189 1.13 -40.98 38.46
CA ASP A 189 1.25 -40.08 39.58
C ASP A 189 2.21 -38.93 39.27
N THR A 190 1.74 -37.76 39.53
CA THR A 190 2.16 -36.73 40.50
C THR A 190 3.59 -36.19 40.44
N CYS A 191 3.57 -34.88 40.41
CA CYS A 191 4.10 -33.96 41.43
C CYS A 191 5.40 -33.20 41.13
N THR A 192 5.23 -31.90 41.19
CA THR A 192 5.99 -30.86 41.92
C THR A 192 7.49 -30.70 41.69
N ARG A 193 7.87 -29.60 41.17
CA ARG A 193 8.40 -28.42 41.86
C ARG A 193 8.76 -27.32 40.87
#